data_3a4d7f206b09d23f30d581c0db31a521
#
_entry.id   3a4d7f206b09d23f30d581c0db31a521
#
_cell.length_a   1.000
_cell.length_b   1.000
_cell.length_c   1.000
_cell.angle_alpha   90.00
_cell.angle_beta   90.00
_cell.angle_gamma   90.00
#
_symmetry.space_group_name_H-M   'P 1'
#
loop_
_entity.id
_entity.type
_entity.pdbx_description
1 polymer ?
#
loop_
_entity_poly.entity_id
_entity_poly.type
_entity_poly.pdbx_seq_one_letter_code
_entity_poly.pdbx_strand_id
1 'polypeptide(L)'
;TVKAYDENKWVSMADALDTPINYSMTLLHALHERWANLLASLTEEQWQRKIFHPGKNAEVSLWDLFAVYAWHGKHHVAHITTLRANKGW
;
A
#
# COMPACT_ATOMS: atom_id res chain seq x y z
N THR A 1 -11.80 -12.29 6.04
CA THR A 1 -11.97 -11.04 6.83
C THR A 1 -10.61 -10.43 7.10
N VAL A 2 -10.47 -9.14 6.85
CA VAL A 2 -9.24 -8.38 7.08
C VAL A 2 -9.38 -7.58 8.37
N LYS A 3 -8.34 -7.59 9.20
CA LYS A 3 -8.32 -6.80 10.44
C LYS A 3 -7.86 -5.37 10.13
N ALA A 4 -8.63 -4.39 10.56
CA ALA A 4 -8.22 -2.99 10.52
C ALA A 4 -7.07 -2.74 11.50
N TYR A 5 -6.20 -1.80 11.19
CA TYR A 5 -5.10 -1.41 12.07
C TYR A 5 -5.17 0.11 12.35
N ASP A 6 -4.48 0.51 13.43
CA ASP A 6 -4.40 1.91 13.85
C ASP A 6 -3.06 2.50 13.38
N GLU A 7 -3.10 3.32 12.33
CA GLU A 7 -1.92 3.91 11.71
C GLU A 7 -1.14 4.80 12.69
N ASN A 8 -1.85 5.52 13.54
CA ASN A 8 -1.22 6.44 14.50
C ASN A 8 -0.37 5.68 15.53
N LYS A 9 -0.86 4.53 15.96
CA LYS A 9 -0.08 3.67 16.86
C LYS A 9 1.14 3.08 16.16
N TRP A 10 0.98 2.65 14.91
CA TRP A 10 2.09 2.08 14.14
C TRP A 10 3.21 3.09 13.92
N VAL A 11 2.90 4.31 13.47
CA VAL A 11 3.94 5.31 13.18
C VAL A 11 4.61 5.87 14.42
N SER A 12 4.03 5.71 15.61
CA SER A 12 4.62 6.15 16.86
C SER A 12 5.46 5.08 17.56
N MET A 13 5.57 3.88 17.02
CA MET A 13 6.45 2.84 17.58
C MET A 13 7.92 3.22 17.43
N ALA A 14 8.74 2.78 18.38
CA ALA A 14 10.16 3.14 18.43
C ALA A 14 10.92 2.77 17.14
N ASP A 15 10.64 1.60 16.57
CA ASP A 15 11.28 1.17 15.31
C ASP A 15 10.89 2.04 14.12
N ALA A 16 9.67 2.57 14.08
CA ALA A 16 9.26 3.51 13.04
C ALA A 16 9.95 4.88 13.18
N LEU A 17 10.22 5.32 14.43
CA LEU A 17 10.83 6.62 14.71
C LEU A 17 12.36 6.60 14.57
N ASP A 18 13.00 5.52 14.97
CA ASP A 18 14.46 5.48 15.18
C ASP A 18 15.21 4.64 14.11
N THR A 19 14.52 3.83 13.32
CA THR A 19 15.17 3.02 12.29
C THR A 19 15.57 3.86 11.09
N PRO A 20 16.81 3.76 10.59
CA PRO A 20 17.22 4.43 9.35
C PRO A 20 16.33 4.04 8.17
N ILE A 21 15.98 5.01 7.34
CA ILE A 21 15.03 4.84 6.22
C ILE A 21 15.49 3.82 5.19
N ASN A 22 16.80 3.61 5.02
CA ASN A 22 17.32 2.69 4.03
C ASN A 22 16.88 1.24 4.24
N TYR A 23 16.63 0.83 5.48
CA TYR A 23 16.09 -0.51 5.77
C TYR A 23 14.68 -0.67 5.23
N SER A 24 13.82 0.30 5.48
CA SER A 24 12.45 0.29 4.95
C SER A 24 12.42 0.37 3.43
N MET A 25 13.29 1.17 2.83
CA MET A 25 13.39 1.28 1.37
C MET A 25 13.83 -0.03 0.73
N THR A 26 14.76 -0.74 1.35
CA THR A 26 15.23 -2.05 0.86
C THR A 26 14.13 -3.10 0.95
N LEU A 27 13.41 -3.15 2.08
CA LEU A 27 12.27 -4.05 2.26
C LEU A 27 11.17 -3.76 1.24
N LEU A 28 10.83 -2.50 1.04
CA LEU A 28 9.80 -2.08 0.12
C LEU A 28 10.13 -2.47 -1.33
N HIS A 29 11.37 -2.23 -1.75
CA HIS A 29 11.84 -2.60 -3.08
C HIS A 29 11.73 -4.11 -3.30
N ALA A 30 12.25 -4.90 -2.37
CA ALA A 30 12.22 -6.36 -2.46
C ALA A 30 10.77 -6.90 -2.46
N LEU A 31 9.91 -6.34 -1.63
CA LEU A 31 8.50 -6.73 -1.57
C LEU A 31 7.79 -6.43 -2.89
N HIS A 32 8.00 -5.26 -3.46
CA HIS A 32 7.38 -4.86 -4.72
C HIS A 32 7.84 -5.74 -5.89
N GLU A 33 9.11 -6.13 -5.92
CA GLU A 33 9.61 -7.07 -6.94
C GLU A 33 8.90 -8.43 -6.84
N ARG A 34 8.75 -8.95 -5.63
CA ARG A 34 8.02 -10.20 -5.41
C ARG A 34 6.54 -10.08 -5.80
N TRP A 35 5.91 -8.98 -5.45
CA TRP A 35 4.51 -8.74 -5.78
C TRP A 35 4.32 -8.59 -7.29
N ALA A 36 5.19 -7.87 -7.96
CA ALA A 36 5.13 -7.72 -9.42
C ALA A 36 5.17 -9.09 -10.11
N ASN A 37 6.07 -9.97 -9.66
CA ASN A 37 6.15 -11.33 -10.20
C ASN A 37 4.89 -12.15 -9.92
N LEU A 38 4.37 -12.08 -8.70
CA LEU A 38 3.14 -12.78 -8.32
C LEU A 38 1.94 -12.29 -9.14
N LEU A 39 1.76 -10.97 -9.20
CA LEU A 39 0.61 -10.36 -9.89
C LEU A 39 0.66 -10.62 -11.40
N ALA A 40 1.84 -10.63 -12.00
CA ALA A 40 2.01 -10.95 -13.41
C ALA A 40 1.62 -12.40 -13.74
N SER A 41 1.66 -13.30 -12.77
CA SER A 41 1.32 -14.71 -12.93
C SER A 41 -0.16 -15.04 -12.71
N LEU A 42 -0.95 -14.08 -12.22
CA LEU A 42 -2.37 -14.33 -11.91
C LEU A 42 -3.21 -14.50 -13.16
N THR A 43 -4.10 -15.48 -13.13
CA THR A 43 -5.12 -15.68 -14.16
C THR A 43 -6.28 -14.71 -13.96
N GLU A 44 -7.10 -14.52 -15.00
CA GLU A 44 -8.31 -13.69 -14.90
C GLU A 44 -9.24 -14.18 -13.79
N GLU A 45 -9.41 -15.49 -13.66
CA GLU A 45 -10.21 -16.07 -12.58
C GLU A 45 -9.68 -15.70 -11.20
N GLN A 46 -8.35 -15.75 -11.02
CA GLN A 46 -7.72 -15.38 -9.74
C GLN A 46 -7.90 -13.90 -9.43
N TRP A 47 -7.82 -13.04 -10.42
CA TRP A 47 -8.07 -11.60 -10.27
C TRP A 47 -9.49 -11.30 -9.78
N GLN A 48 -10.47 -12.12 -10.13
CA GLN A 48 -11.87 -11.93 -9.77
C GLN A 48 -12.23 -12.55 -8.41
N ARG A 49 -11.29 -13.19 -7.72
CA ARG A 49 -11.53 -13.67 -6.35
C ARG A 49 -11.84 -12.53 -5.42
N LYS A 50 -12.78 -12.77 -4.50
CA LYS A 50 -13.29 -11.74 -3.59
C LYS A 50 -12.92 -12.02 -2.14
N ILE A 51 -12.75 -10.95 -1.37
CA ILE A 51 -12.63 -10.98 0.08
C ILE A 51 -13.64 -10.01 0.68
N PHE A 52 -14.05 -10.29 1.93
CA PHE A 52 -14.87 -9.35 2.70
C PHE A 52 -13.96 -8.31 3.36
N HIS A 53 -14.21 -7.04 3.11
CA HIS A 53 -13.47 -5.93 3.70
C HIS A 53 -14.30 -5.25 4.79
N PRO A 54 -13.98 -5.43 6.11
CA PRO A 54 -14.78 -4.89 7.20
C PRO A 54 -14.90 -3.36 7.18
N GLY A 55 -13.84 -2.67 6.80
CA GLY A 55 -13.83 -1.21 6.72
C GLY A 55 -14.77 -0.64 5.67
N LYS A 56 -15.08 -1.42 4.64
CA LYS A 56 -16.04 -1.04 3.58
C LYS A 56 -17.37 -1.74 3.72
N ASN A 57 -17.48 -2.67 4.66
CA ASN A 57 -18.65 -3.53 4.85
C ASN A 57 -19.15 -4.15 3.54
N ALA A 58 -18.23 -4.65 2.71
CA ALA A 58 -18.51 -5.18 1.38
C ALA A 58 -17.46 -6.20 0.94
N GLU A 59 -17.83 -7.05 -0.02
CA GLU A 59 -16.88 -7.88 -0.73
C GLU A 59 -16.17 -7.06 -1.80
N VAL A 60 -14.85 -7.27 -1.93
CA VAL A 60 -14.03 -6.64 -2.98
C VAL A 60 -13.19 -7.70 -3.67
N SER A 61 -12.98 -7.55 -4.98
CA SER A 61 -12.13 -8.45 -5.74
C SER A 61 -10.64 -8.11 -5.53
N LEU A 62 -9.76 -9.03 -5.88
CA LEU A 62 -8.32 -8.77 -5.91
C LEU A 62 -7.99 -7.63 -6.88
N TRP A 63 -8.70 -7.56 -8.01
CA TRP A 63 -8.56 -6.48 -8.97
C TRP A 63 -8.85 -5.12 -8.35
N ASP A 64 -9.96 -5.00 -7.60
CA ASP A 64 -10.33 -3.76 -6.91
C ASP A 64 -9.28 -3.36 -5.88
N LEU A 65 -8.78 -4.31 -5.09
CA LEU A 65 -7.71 -4.06 -4.11
C LEU A 65 -6.43 -3.58 -4.78
N PHE A 66 -6.05 -4.19 -5.89
CA PHE A 66 -4.86 -3.79 -6.65
C PHE A 66 -5.03 -2.37 -7.20
N ALA A 67 -6.18 -2.06 -7.77
CA ALA A 67 -6.46 -0.72 -8.31
C ALA A 67 -6.37 0.35 -7.24
N VAL A 68 -6.94 0.11 -6.06
CA VAL A 68 -6.86 1.02 -4.91
C VAL A 68 -5.42 1.14 -4.43
N TYR A 69 -4.68 0.05 -4.35
CA TYR A 69 -3.28 0.07 -3.94
C TYR A 69 -2.42 0.92 -4.87
N ALA A 70 -2.58 0.74 -6.19
CA ALA A 70 -1.84 1.49 -7.19
C ALA A 70 -2.15 3.00 -7.12
N TRP A 71 -3.43 3.35 -6.99
CA TRP A 71 -3.87 4.74 -6.82
C TRP A 71 -3.36 5.34 -5.51
N HIS A 72 -3.43 4.58 -4.41
CA HIS A 72 -3.11 5.05 -3.07
C HIS A 72 -1.65 5.52 -2.94
N GLY A 73 -0.70 4.75 -3.48
CA GLY A 73 0.70 5.15 -3.51
C GLY A 73 0.92 6.44 -4.30
N LYS A 74 0.33 6.55 -5.48
CA LYS A 74 0.40 7.77 -6.30
C LYS A 74 -0.23 8.97 -5.61
N HIS A 75 -1.34 8.76 -4.89
CA HIS A 75 -2.03 9.80 -4.15
C HIS A 75 -1.13 10.40 -3.05
N HIS A 76 -0.45 9.57 -2.26
CA HIS A 76 0.47 10.04 -1.24
C HIS A 76 1.69 10.76 -1.82
N VAL A 77 2.24 10.26 -2.92
CA VAL A 77 3.34 10.94 -3.63
C VAL A 77 2.87 12.31 -4.13
N ALA A 78 1.65 12.41 -4.64
CA ALA A 78 1.08 13.68 -5.10
C ALA A 78 0.93 14.70 -3.96
N HIS A 79 0.61 14.26 -2.73
CA HIS A 79 0.59 15.14 -1.57
C HIS A 79 1.95 15.79 -1.34
N ILE A 80 3.03 15.03 -1.46
CA ILE A 80 4.40 15.50 -1.26
C ILE A 80 4.81 16.43 -2.40
N THR A 81 4.60 16.03 -3.65
CA THR A 81 5.01 16.80 -4.82
C THR A 81 4.24 18.13 -4.93
N THR A 82 2.94 18.11 -4.62
CA THR A 82 2.12 19.34 -4.60
C THR A 82 2.59 20.29 -3.51
N LEU A 83 2.89 19.80 -2.31
CA LEU A 83 3.41 20.62 -1.22
C LEU A 83 4.76 21.24 -1.60
N ARG A 84 5.66 20.46 -2.18
CA ARG A 84 6.95 20.97 -2.64
C ARG A 84 6.81 22.09 -3.68
N ALA A 85 5.91 21.90 -4.64
CA ALA A 85 5.63 22.92 -5.66
C ALA A 85 5.10 24.21 -5.03
N ASN A 86 4.14 24.10 -4.10
CA ASN A 86 3.54 25.25 -3.42
C ASN A 86 4.52 26.00 -2.51
N LYS A 87 5.49 25.30 -1.93
CA LYS A 87 6.50 25.88 -1.02
C LYS A 87 7.78 26.28 -1.73
N GLY A 88 7.95 25.93 -3.01
CA GLY A 88 9.18 26.20 -3.75
C GLY A 88 10.38 25.35 -3.29
N TRP A 89 10.12 24.20 -2.71
CA TRP A 89 11.17 23.30 -2.22
C TRP A 89 11.80 22.44 -3.32
#